data_7c2dd1ca7131dce111be0ade95912667
#
_entry.id   7c2dd1ca7131dce111be0ade95912667
#
_cell.length_a   1.000
_cell.length_b   1.000
_cell.length_c   1.000
_cell.angle_alpha   90.00
_cell.angle_beta   90.00
_cell.angle_gamma   90.00
#
_symmetry.space_group_name_H-M   'P 1'
#
loop_
_entity.id
_entity.type
_entity.pdbx_description
1 polymer ?
#
loop_
_entity_poly.entity_id
_entity_poly.type
_entity_poly.pdbx_seq_one_letter_code
_entity_poly.pdbx_strand_id
1 'polypeptide(L)'
;MSKFLTSSFLIIISFLTLGNSSELKTLNEAEYEKNLNIASKLYLTKKEIPKPFLIKLVPENYAEFDIYYGTTGPDHKLGKTDFFYETTKLIFEEVTSRKNNDFYLPSLNLASFADGEYAESFIEYLELIINADKEKFCKSISGIKYKNRNPIKYYSELNKCE
;
A
#
# COMPACT_ATOMS: atom_id res chain seq x y z
N MET A 1 -58.71 33.19 -42.45
CA MET A 1 -58.36 32.55 -41.16
C MET A 1 -57.17 31.65 -41.43
N SER A 2 -55.97 32.13 -41.13
CA SER A 2 -54.74 31.46 -41.41
C SER A 2 -54.15 31.06 -40.05
N LYS A 3 -53.92 29.74 -39.87
CA LYS A 3 -53.26 29.18 -38.63
C LYS A 3 -51.79 29.07 -38.94
N PHE A 4 -50.97 29.85 -38.23
CA PHE A 4 -49.54 29.72 -38.20
C PHE A 4 -49.16 28.55 -37.25
N LEU A 5 -48.52 27.52 -37.81
CA LEU A 5 -47.88 26.48 -37.09
C LEU A 5 -46.43 26.92 -36.82
N THR A 6 -46.12 27.26 -35.60
CA THR A 6 -44.73 27.47 -35.14
C THR A 6 -44.11 26.12 -34.81
N SER A 7 -43.20 25.69 -35.66
CA SER A 7 -42.37 24.50 -35.42
C SER A 7 -41.23 24.90 -34.50
N SER A 8 -41.27 24.43 -33.22
CA SER A 8 -40.17 24.58 -32.30
C SER A 8 -39.09 23.54 -32.62
N PHE A 9 -37.97 24.00 -33.13
CA PHE A 9 -36.78 23.19 -33.36
C PHE A 9 -36.03 23.04 -32.01
N LEU A 10 -36.16 21.86 -31.39
CA LEU A 10 -35.41 21.51 -30.20
C LEU A 10 -34.00 21.10 -30.64
N ILE A 11 -33.04 21.99 -30.44
CA ILE A 11 -31.61 21.67 -30.64
C ILE A 11 -31.15 20.90 -29.37
N ILE A 12 -31.03 19.59 -29.52
CA ILE A 12 -30.37 18.75 -28.51
C ILE A 12 -28.87 18.94 -28.68
N ILE A 13 -28.29 19.80 -27.85
CA ILE A 13 -26.83 19.90 -27.73
C ILE A 13 -26.35 18.71 -26.90
N SER A 14 -25.93 17.67 -27.60
CA SER A 14 -25.21 16.56 -27.00
C SER A 14 -23.83 17.06 -26.54
N PHE A 15 -23.67 17.36 -25.26
CA PHE A 15 -22.38 17.54 -24.67
C PHE A 15 -21.68 16.17 -24.60
N LEU A 16 -20.84 15.92 -25.61
CA LEU A 16 -19.81 14.90 -25.52
C LEU A 16 -18.80 15.38 -24.48
N THR A 17 -19.03 15.01 -23.24
CA THR A 17 -17.96 15.04 -22.20
C THR A 17 -16.94 14.00 -22.61
N LEU A 18 -15.90 14.43 -23.32
CA LEU A 18 -14.63 13.73 -23.37
C LEU A 18 -14.14 13.63 -21.92
N GLY A 19 -14.44 12.51 -21.29
CA GLY A 19 -13.87 12.18 -20.00
C GLY A 19 -12.37 12.08 -20.15
N ASN A 20 -11.65 13.15 -19.80
CA ASN A 20 -10.28 13.04 -19.37
C ASN A 20 -10.31 12.19 -18.10
N SER A 21 -10.06 10.89 -18.24
CA SER A 21 -9.71 10.02 -17.12
C SER A 21 -8.27 10.34 -16.69
N SER A 22 -8.02 11.55 -16.24
CA SER A 22 -7.00 11.79 -15.25
C SER A 22 -7.59 11.19 -13.98
N GLU A 23 -7.17 9.97 -13.62
CA GLU A 23 -7.51 9.38 -12.35
C GLU A 23 -7.30 10.45 -11.29
N LEU A 24 -8.40 10.89 -10.66
CA LEU A 24 -8.34 11.80 -9.54
C LEU A 24 -7.69 10.98 -8.42
N LYS A 25 -6.38 11.19 -8.18
CA LYS A 25 -5.70 10.59 -7.04
C LYS A 25 -6.54 10.85 -5.81
N THR A 26 -6.79 9.81 -5.03
CA THR A 26 -7.48 9.99 -3.76
C THR A 26 -6.64 10.88 -2.83
N LEU A 27 -7.27 11.57 -1.89
CA LEU A 27 -6.55 12.37 -0.90
C LEU A 27 -5.51 11.53 -0.13
N ASN A 28 -5.82 10.26 0.11
CA ASN A 28 -4.93 9.31 0.79
C ASN A 28 -3.68 8.99 -0.03
N GLU A 29 -3.82 8.76 -1.34
CA GLU A 29 -2.67 8.52 -2.23
C GLU A 29 -1.73 9.73 -2.30
N ALA A 30 -2.28 10.95 -2.35
CA ALA A 30 -1.48 12.17 -2.35
C ALA A 30 -0.70 12.36 -1.03
N GLU A 31 -1.31 12.01 0.11
CA GLU A 31 -0.63 12.03 1.41
C GLU A 31 0.45 10.94 1.49
N TYR A 32 0.15 9.74 0.99
CA TYR A 32 1.10 8.64 0.92
C TYR A 32 2.35 9.02 0.11
N GLU A 33 2.16 9.55 -1.11
CA GLU A 33 3.27 10.03 -1.94
C GLU A 33 4.10 11.13 -1.27
N LYS A 34 3.46 12.03 -0.53
CA LYS A 34 4.17 13.06 0.24
C LYS A 34 5.09 12.44 1.29
N ASN A 35 4.59 11.44 2.05
CA ASN A 35 5.37 10.73 3.05
C ASN A 35 6.53 9.94 2.40
N LEU A 36 6.25 9.26 1.29
CA LEU A 36 7.25 8.55 0.50
C LEU A 36 8.35 9.49 -0.01
N ASN A 37 7.99 10.68 -0.48
CA ASN A 37 8.96 11.68 -0.93
C ASN A 37 9.85 12.20 0.21
N ILE A 38 9.33 12.34 1.42
CA ILE A 38 10.12 12.74 2.60
C ILE A 38 11.12 11.63 2.94
N ALA A 39 10.64 10.37 3.05
CA ALA A 39 11.49 9.22 3.34
C ALA A 39 12.57 9.03 2.27
N SER A 40 12.22 9.17 0.99
CA SER A 40 13.16 9.12 -0.15
C SER A 40 14.28 10.15 -0.03
N LYS A 41 13.97 11.39 0.34
CA LYS A 41 14.97 12.44 0.52
C LYS A 41 15.92 12.13 1.68
N LEU A 42 15.39 11.61 2.79
CA LEU A 42 16.19 11.20 3.95
C LEU A 42 17.13 10.07 3.54
N TYR A 43 16.61 9.05 2.88
CA TYR A 43 17.39 7.90 2.41
C TYR A 43 18.52 8.33 1.46
N LEU A 44 18.21 9.09 0.42
CA LEU A 44 19.22 9.57 -0.56
C LEU A 44 20.29 10.47 0.06
N THR A 45 19.97 11.15 1.16
CA THR A 45 20.94 11.95 1.92
C THR A 45 21.63 11.17 3.04
N LYS A 46 21.46 9.84 3.09
CA LYS A 46 21.99 8.93 4.11
C LYS A 46 21.62 9.33 5.54
N LYS A 47 20.42 9.90 5.71
CA LYS A 47 19.84 10.21 7.01
C LYS A 47 18.94 9.07 7.44
N GLU A 48 18.89 8.82 8.73
CA GLU A 48 17.92 7.90 9.31
C GLU A 48 16.49 8.35 9.00
N ILE A 49 15.63 7.40 8.63
CA ILE A 49 14.20 7.65 8.46
C ILE A 49 13.55 7.51 9.84
N PRO A 50 13.03 8.61 10.43
CA PRO A 50 12.38 8.53 11.72
C PRO A 50 11.17 7.60 11.71
N LYS A 51 10.93 6.87 12.81
CA LYS A 51 9.83 5.91 12.94
C LYS A 51 8.45 6.44 12.52
N PRO A 52 8.06 7.70 12.83
CA PRO A 52 6.78 8.26 12.36
C PRO A 52 6.66 8.39 10.84
N PHE A 53 7.77 8.46 10.11
CA PHE A 53 7.76 8.42 8.65
C PHE A 53 7.89 7.00 8.12
N LEU A 54 8.65 6.14 8.79
CA LEU A 54 8.81 4.74 8.41
C LEU A 54 7.46 3.99 8.46
N ILE A 55 6.66 4.17 9.52
CA ILE A 55 5.35 3.54 9.64
C ILE A 55 4.36 4.00 8.55
N LYS A 56 4.49 5.24 8.09
CA LYS A 56 3.69 5.81 7.01
C LYS A 56 4.08 5.34 5.61
N LEU A 57 5.16 4.56 5.48
CA LEU A 57 5.50 3.86 4.25
C LEU A 57 4.75 2.54 4.10
N VAL A 58 4.10 2.04 5.16
CA VAL A 58 3.28 0.85 5.07
C VAL A 58 2.01 1.16 4.27
N PRO A 59 1.81 0.53 3.10
CA PRO A 59 0.66 0.79 2.27
C PRO A 59 -0.63 0.32 2.94
N GLU A 60 -1.69 1.10 2.81
CA GLU A 60 -3.02 0.70 3.28
C GLU A 60 -3.85 -0.02 2.20
N ASN A 61 -3.43 0.06 0.93
CA ASN A 61 -4.14 -0.53 -0.21
C ASN A 61 -3.19 -0.81 -1.37
N TYR A 62 -3.70 -1.49 -2.42
CA TYR A 62 -2.89 -1.85 -3.58
C TYR A 62 -2.38 -0.64 -4.37
N ALA A 63 -3.14 0.44 -4.46
CA ALA A 63 -2.68 1.64 -5.15
C ALA A 63 -1.46 2.26 -4.46
N GLU A 64 -1.47 2.34 -3.13
CA GLU A 64 -0.32 2.77 -2.35
C GLU A 64 0.84 1.78 -2.42
N PHE A 65 0.54 0.46 -2.45
CA PHE A 65 1.58 -0.55 -2.62
C PHE A 65 2.25 -0.42 -3.99
N ASP A 66 1.49 -0.21 -5.06
CA ASP A 66 2.02 0.02 -6.40
C ASP A 66 2.90 1.27 -6.47
N ILE A 67 2.52 2.34 -5.76
CA ILE A 67 3.34 3.55 -5.62
C ILE A 67 4.66 3.22 -4.87
N TYR A 68 4.60 2.45 -3.78
CA TYR A 68 5.77 2.06 -3.00
C TYR A 68 6.70 1.15 -3.78
N TYR A 69 6.16 0.06 -4.34
CA TYR A 69 6.92 -0.86 -5.18
C TYR A 69 7.43 -0.19 -6.45
N GLY A 70 6.67 0.74 -7.04
CA GLY A 70 7.07 1.54 -8.18
C GLY A 70 8.39 2.30 -8.00
N THR A 71 8.85 2.47 -6.75
CA THR A 71 10.19 3.04 -6.48
C THR A 71 11.34 2.17 -6.98
N THR A 72 11.12 0.89 -7.27
CA THR A 72 12.10 -0.04 -7.87
C THR A 72 12.23 0.15 -9.38
N GLY A 73 11.27 0.83 -10.02
CA GLY A 73 11.23 1.02 -11.46
C GLY A 73 12.48 1.74 -12.00
N PRO A 74 13.00 1.34 -13.18
CA PRO A 74 14.27 1.85 -13.71
C PRO A 74 14.27 3.37 -13.97
N ASP A 75 13.09 3.94 -14.23
CA ASP A 75 12.92 5.38 -14.47
C ASP A 75 12.70 6.19 -13.19
N HIS A 76 12.50 5.51 -12.07
CA HIS A 76 12.34 6.18 -10.79
C HIS A 76 13.71 6.59 -10.21
N LYS A 77 13.77 7.75 -9.54
CA LYS A 77 15.03 8.25 -8.91
C LYS A 77 15.66 7.27 -7.91
N LEU A 78 14.86 6.38 -7.33
CA LEU A 78 15.27 5.34 -6.38
C LEU A 78 15.52 3.98 -7.06
N GLY A 79 15.17 3.80 -8.34
CA GLY A 79 15.21 2.53 -9.03
C GLY A 79 16.61 1.89 -9.19
N LYS A 80 17.67 2.67 -8.89
CA LYS A 80 19.06 2.17 -8.82
C LYS A 80 19.56 2.03 -7.38
N THR A 81 18.65 2.01 -6.41
CA THR A 81 18.96 1.90 -4.98
C THR A 81 18.14 0.77 -4.37
N ASP A 82 18.52 0.34 -3.18
CA ASP A 82 17.79 -0.69 -2.43
C ASP A 82 16.70 -0.10 -1.53
N PHE A 83 16.21 1.12 -1.83
CA PHE A 83 15.26 1.85 -0.97
C PHE A 83 14.06 1.02 -0.55
N PHE A 84 13.38 0.38 -1.52
CA PHE A 84 12.20 -0.46 -1.24
C PHE A 84 12.55 -1.60 -0.30
N TYR A 85 13.61 -2.35 -0.61
CA TYR A 85 14.02 -3.53 0.15
C TYR A 85 14.53 -3.15 1.54
N GLU A 86 15.35 -2.11 1.66
CA GLU A 86 15.89 -1.65 2.94
C GLU A 86 14.81 -1.07 3.86
N THR A 87 13.89 -0.25 3.33
CA THR A 87 12.81 0.30 4.15
C THR A 87 11.80 -0.76 4.55
N THR A 88 11.48 -1.71 3.67
CA THR A 88 10.67 -2.90 3.98
C THR A 88 11.30 -3.72 5.12
N LYS A 89 12.59 -4.01 5.01
CA LYS A 89 13.35 -4.68 6.06
C LYS A 89 13.26 -3.94 7.39
N LEU A 90 13.50 -2.62 7.38
CA LEU A 90 13.41 -1.80 8.60
C LEU A 90 12.03 -1.86 9.26
N ILE A 91 10.94 -1.85 8.47
CA ILE A 91 9.57 -1.98 8.98
C ILE A 91 9.41 -3.32 9.71
N PHE A 92 9.83 -4.43 9.11
CA PHE A 92 9.73 -5.74 9.75
C PHE A 92 10.65 -5.87 10.96
N GLU A 93 11.86 -5.31 10.93
CA GLU A 93 12.81 -5.33 12.05
C GLU A 93 12.30 -4.56 13.29
N GLU A 94 11.44 -3.55 13.11
CA GLU A 94 10.78 -2.89 14.25
C GLU A 94 9.98 -3.91 15.09
N VAL A 95 9.37 -4.91 14.45
CA VAL A 95 8.62 -5.97 15.16
C VAL A 95 9.54 -7.12 15.58
N THR A 96 10.29 -7.68 14.65
CA THR A 96 11.02 -8.93 14.87
C THR A 96 12.20 -8.75 15.81
N SER A 97 12.94 -7.65 15.66
CA SER A 97 14.17 -7.39 16.43
C SER A 97 13.94 -6.41 17.58
N ARG A 98 13.24 -5.29 17.32
CA ARG A 98 13.08 -4.19 18.30
C ARG A 98 11.84 -4.34 19.19
N LYS A 99 10.96 -5.34 18.89
CA LYS A 99 9.73 -5.64 19.64
C LYS A 99 8.77 -4.45 19.75
N ASN A 100 8.75 -3.59 18.72
CA ASN A 100 7.90 -2.41 18.66
C ASN A 100 6.46 -2.77 18.27
N ASN A 101 5.56 -2.68 19.25
CA ASN A 101 4.15 -3.05 19.05
C ASN A 101 3.41 -2.13 18.07
N ASP A 102 3.83 -0.87 17.91
CA ASP A 102 3.18 0.07 16.98
C ASP A 102 3.32 -0.40 15.52
N PHE A 103 4.39 -1.14 15.23
CA PHE A 103 4.64 -1.71 13.90
C PHE A 103 4.01 -3.09 13.70
N TYR A 104 3.42 -3.71 14.73
CA TYR A 104 2.98 -5.10 14.63
C TYR A 104 1.89 -5.29 13.57
N LEU A 105 0.74 -4.61 13.70
CA LEU A 105 -0.34 -4.69 12.72
C LEU A 105 0.06 -4.10 11.35
N PRO A 106 0.75 -2.96 11.26
CA PRO A 106 1.31 -2.47 10.01
C PRO A 106 2.19 -3.49 9.29
N SER A 107 3.08 -4.20 9.97
CA SER A 107 3.91 -5.25 9.36
C SER A 107 3.10 -6.42 8.83
N LEU A 108 2.04 -6.86 9.54
CA LEU A 108 1.13 -7.89 9.04
C LEU A 108 0.35 -7.42 7.81
N ASN A 109 -0.06 -6.15 7.78
CA ASN A 109 -0.68 -5.55 6.59
C ASN A 109 0.30 -5.50 5.42
N LEU A 110 1.56 -5.11 5.66
CA LEU A 110 2.59 -5.12 4.61
C LEU A 110 2.82 -6.54 4.08
N ALA A 111 2.92 -7.54 4.97
CA ALA A 111 3.06 -8.94 4.57
C ALA A 111 1.89 -9.45 3.72
N SER A 112 0.69 -8.87 3.86
CA SER A 112 -0.48 -9.26 3.07
C SER A 112 -0.38 -8.89 1.58
N PHE A 113 0.59 -8.09 1.18
CA PHE A 113 0.89 -7.76 -0.22
C PHE A 113 1.94 -8.71 -0.84
N ALA A 114 2.40 -9.74 -0.12
CA ALA A 114 3.42 -10.67 -0.63
C ALA A 114 2.99 -11.32 -1.94
N ASP A 115 3.63 -10.90 -3.04
CA ASP A 115 3.42 -11.41 -4.39
C ASP A 115 4.68 -11.16 -5.21
N GLY A 116 4.87 -11.93 -6.29
CA GLY A 116 6.00 -11.72 -7.19
C GLY A 116 7.38 -11.94 -6.55
N GLU A 117 8.36 -11.18 -7.00
CA GLU A 117 9.78 -11.36 -6.67
C GLU A 117 10.17 -11.03 -5.23
N TYR A 118 9.36 -10.24 -4.53
CA TYR A 118 9.60 -9.87 -3.12
C TYR A 118 8.86 -10.77 -2.12
N ALA A 119 8.02 -11.70 -2.61
CA ALA A 119 7.17 -12.54 -1.76
C ALA A 119 7.98 -13.36 -0.75
N GLU A 120 9.11 -13.91 -1.16
CA GLU A 120 9.94 -14.76 -0.29
C GLU A 120 10.36 -14.02 0.98
N SER A 121 10.91 -12.82 0.85
CA SER A 121 11.35 -12.02 2.01
C SER A 121 10.18 -11.60 2.91
N PHE A 122 9.02 -11.26 2.35
CA PHE A 122 7.82 -10.92 3.12
C PHE A 122 7.31 -12.11 3.93
N ILE A 123 7.34 -13.31 3.32
CA ILE A 123 6.94 -14.57 3.97
C ILE A 123 7.90 -14.92 5.09
N GLU A 124 9.21 -14.80 4.88
CA GLU A 124 10.20 -15.04 5.93
C GLU A 124 9.97 -14.16 7.17
N TYR A 125 9.71 -12.85 6.98
CA TYR A 125 9.40 -11.97 8.10
C TYR A 125 8.07 -12.29 8.76
N LEU A 126 7.06 -12.66 7.98
CA LEU A 126 5.77 -13.09 8.52
C LEU A 126 5.92 -14.34 9.41
N GLU A 127 6.71 -15.32 8.97
CA GLU A 127 7.02 -16.52 9.75
C GLU A 127 7.75 -16.17 11.07
N LEU A 128 8.72 -15.26 11.02
CA LEU A 128 9.39 -14.78 12.23
C LEU A 128 8.41 -14.13 13.22
N ILE A 129 7.46 -13.35 12.74
CA ILE A 129 6.43 -12.72 13.58
C ILE A 129 5.51 -13.78 14.19
N ILE A 130 5.05 -14.75 13.39
CA ILE A 130 4.15 -15.82 13.84
C ILE A 130 4.85 -16.72 14.85
N ASN A 131 6.09 -17.14 14.57
CA ASN A 131 6.87 -18.00 15.44
C ASN A 131 7.21 -17.34 16.78
N ALA A 132 7.34 -16.01 16.80
CA ALA A 132 7.57 -15.26 18.03
C ALA A 132 6.34 -15.23 18.96
N ASP A 133 5.12 -15.13 18.40
CA ASP A 133 3.88 -15.11 19.19
C ASP A 133 2.69 -15.45 18.28
N LYS A 134 2.43 -16.76 18.16
CA LYS A 134 1.33 -17.32 17.39
C LYS A 134 -0.04 -16.84 17.88
N GLU A 135 -0.23 -16.77 19.19
CA GLU A 135 -1.52 -16.37 19.78
C GLU A 135 -1.84 -14.91 19.43
N LYS A 136 -0.85 -14.03 19.53
CA LYS A 136 -0.96 -12.63 19.14
C LYS A 136 -1.28 -12.50 17.64
N PHE A 137 -0.63 -13.30 16.78
CA PHE A 137 -0.94 -13.32 15.34
C PHE A 137 -2.41 -13.67 15.11
N CYS A 138 -2.90 -14.77 15.71
CA CYS A 138 -4.28 -15.19 15.55
C CYS A 138 -5.28 -14.12 16.02
N LYS A 139 -5.03 -13.49 17.17
CA LYS A 139 -5.86 -12.39 17.69
C LYS A 139 -5.85 -11.16 16.78
N SER A 140 -4.80 -10.97 16.00
CA SER A 140 -4.64 -9.80 15.12
C SER A 140 -5.26 -9.97 13.74
N ILE A 141 -5.67 -11.20 13.34
CA ILE A 141 -6.22 -11.50 12.01
C ILE A 141 -7.38 -10.57 11.64
N SER A 142 -8.27 -10.27 12.59
CA SER A 142 -9.44 -9.41 12.34
C SER A 142 -9.05 -7.98 11.91
N GLY A 143 -7.88 -7.51 12.33
CA GLY A 143 -7.37 -6.18 12.00
C GLY A 143 -6.59 -6.13 10.67
N ILE A 144 -6.27 -7.28 10.05
CA ILE A 144 -5.54 -7.32 8.79
C ILE A 144 -6.50 -7.09 7.63
N LYS A 145 -6.23 -6.09 6.81
CA LYS A 145 -7.11 -5.65 5.72
C LYS A 145 -7.32 -6.74 4.65
N TYR A 146 -6.26 -7.42 4.26
CA TYR A 146 -6.29 -8.47 3.22
C TYR A 146 -6.14 -9.88 3.81
N LYS A 147 -6.72 -10.12 4.99
CA LYS A 147 -6.65 -11.39 5.72
C LYS A 147 -7.12 -12.62 4.93
N ASN A 148 -7.99 -12.43 3.93
CA ASN A 148 -8.51 -13.51 3.09
C ASN A 148 -7.62 -13.83 1.88
N ARG A 149 -6.44 -13.19 1.77
CA ARG A 149 -5.45 -13.45 0.73
C ARG A 149 -4.21 -14.12 1.32
N ASN A 150 -3.52 -14.89 0.49
CA ASN A 150 -2.21 -15.41 0.85
C ASN A 150 -1.18 -14.25 0.93
N PRO A 151 -0.19 -14.34 1.80
CA PRO A 151 0.11 -15.47 2.69
C PRO A 151 -0.72 -15.50 4.00
N ILE A 152 -1.40 -14.41 4.37
CA ILE A 152 -2.11 -14.31 5.65
C ILE A 152 -3.14 -15.42 5.83
N LYS A 153 -3.97 -15.66 4.80
CA LYS A 153 -4.97 -16.73 4.82
C LYS A 153 -4.33 -18.09 5.07
N TYR A 154 -3.29 -18.43 4.34
CA TYR A 154 -2.58 -19.70 4.48
C TYR A 154 -2.06 -19.91 5.91
N TYR A 155 -1.37 -18.91 6.47
CA TYR A 155 -0.84 -19.01 7.83
C TYR A 155 -1.92 -19.00 8.90
N SER A 156 -3.04 -18.31 8.69
CA SER A 156 -4.19 -18.35 9.58
C SER A 156 -4.78 -19.77 9.65
N GLU A 157 -4.98 -20.41 8.51
CA GLU A 157 -5.49 -21.78 8.41
C GLU A 157 -4.49 -22.79 8.98
N LEU A 158 -3.20 -22.69 8.64
CA LEU A 158 -2.13 -23.56 9.12
C LEU A 158 -2.03 -23.51 10.67
N ASN A 159 -2.19 -22.32 11.23
CA ASN A 159 -2.12 -22.09 12.67
C ASN A 159 -3.44 -22.32 13.40
N LYS A 160 -4.53 -22.64 12.69
CA LYS A 160 -5.87 -22.84 13.23
C LYS A 160 -6.35 -21.62 14.02
N CYS A 161 -6.12 -20.42 13.48
CA CYS A 161 -6.66 -19.20 14.03
C CYS A 161 -8.18 -19.17 13.79
N GLU A 162 -8.96 -19.05 14.86
CA GLU A 162 -10.45 -18.98 14.82
C GLU A 162 -10.92 -17.54 14.50
#